data_cee7e4351c9ba9045a639248b49c9abf
#
_entry.id   cee7e4351c9ba9045a639248b49c9abf
#
_cell.length_a   1.000
_cell.length_b   1.000
_cell.length_c   1.000
_cell.angle_alpha   90.00
_cell.angle_beta   90.00
_cell.angle_gamma   90.00
#
_symmetry.space_group_name_H-M   'P 1'
#
loop_
_entity.id
_entity.type
_entity.pdbx_description
1 polymer ?
#
loop_
_entity_poly.entity_id
_entity_poly.type
_entity_poly.pdbx_seq_one_letter_code
_entity_poly.pdbx_strand_id
1 'polypeptide(L)'
;MRKVALVIVIMLAVLVLIIGGFVVMASRPFTKDAAVFTASRWTSGNHIFPTQIAVYPTKVIRYTPKWIGHEEQTISIDQIASVRISAGLLFADVIIETTGGSQPIVCHGHWKGDARGIQEKISEALAARPSGTVR
;
A
#
# COMPACT_ATOMS: atom_id res chain seq x y z
N MET A 1 -1.38 -31.16 36.46
CA MET A 1 -2.27 -30.27 35.66
C MET A 1 -1.81 -28.81 35.63
N ARG A 2 -1.51 -28.14 36.73
CA ARG A 2 -1.09 -26.73 36.73
C ARG A 2 0.18 -26.45 35.89
N LYS A 3 1.18 -27.35 35.91
CA LYS A 3 2.41 -27.20 35.12
C LYS A 3 2.17 -27.37 33.60
N VAL A 4 1.27 -28.28 33.20
CA VAL A 4 0.90 -28.50 31.81
C VAL A 4 0.13 -27.30 31.27
N ALA A 5 -0.82 -26.76 32.05
CA ALA A 5 -1.55 -25.55 31.67
C ALA A 5 -0.62 -24.36 31.51
N LEU A 6 0.37 -24.19 32.39
CA LEU A 6 1.37 -23.12 32.29
C LEU A 6 2.20 -23.23 31.01
N VAL A 7 2.65 -24.44 30.67
CA VAL A 7 3.43 -24.68 29.43
C VAL A 7 2.60 -24.34 28.18
N ILE A 8 1.33 -24.72 28.15
CA ILE A 8 0.43 -24.41 27.02
C ILE A 8 0.25 -22.90 26.87
N VAL A 9 0.05 -22.17 27.97
CA VAL A 9 -0.10 -20.71 27.96
C VAL A 9 1.17 -20.03 27.44
N ILE A 10 2.33 -20.48 27.90
CA ILE A 10 3.61 -19.94 27.42
C ILE A 10 3.81 -20.21 25.93
N MET A 11 3.51 -21.43 25.45
CA MET A 11 3.61 -21.76 24.03
C MET A 11 2.66 -20.91 23.17
N LEU A 12 1.43 -20.69 23.62
CA LEU A 12 0.48 -19.82 22.93
C LEU A 12 0.97 -18.36 22.90
N ALA A 13 1.51 -17.85 24.00
CA ALA A 13 2.05 -16.50 24.06
C ALA A 13 3.25 -16.31 23.11
N VAL A 14 4.16 -17.29 23.07
CA VAL A 14 5.30 -17.28 22.13
C VAL A 14 4.82 -17.34 20.68
N LEU A 15 3.83 -18.18 20.38
CA LEU A 15 3.25 -18.28 19.04
C LEU A 15 2.63 -16.95 18.59
N VAL A 16 1.87 -16.30 19.48
CA VAL A 16 1.27 -14.98 19.21
C VAL A 16 2.34 -13.91 18.97
N LEU A 17 3.44 -13.92 19.74
CA LEU A 17 4.56 -13.00 19.54
C LEU A 17 5.28 -13.24 18.21
N ILE A 18 5.48 -14.51 17.82
CA ILE A 18 6.11 -14.85 16.52
C ILE A 18 5.22 -14.39 15.37
N ILE A 19 3.92 -14.68 15.41
CA ILE A 19 2.97 -14.27 14.37
C ILE A 19 2.88 -12.74 14.30
N GLY A 20 2.77 -12.08 15.46
CA GLY A 20 2.72 -10.61 15.55
C GLY A 20 3.99 -9.96 15.01
N GLY A 21 5.16 -10.48 15.38
CA GLY A 21 6.46 -10.03 14.87
C GLY A 21 6.58 -10.20 13.37
N PHE A 22 6.11 -11.34 12.83
CA PHE A 22 6.14 -11.60 11.40
C PHE A 22 5.25 -10.64 10.59
N VAL A 23 4.05 -10.32 11.09
CA VAL A 23 3.14 -9.35 10.45
C VAL A 23 3.75 -7.94 10.44
N VAL A 24 4.45 -7.54 11.49
CA VAL A 24 5.14 -6.23 11.53
C VAL A 24 6.31 -6.19 10.56
N MET A 25 7.10 -7.28 10.46
CA MET A 25 8.22 -7.35 9.51
C MET A 25 7.80 -7.39 8.04
N ALA A 26 6.58 -7.82 7.75
CA ALA A 26 6.05 -7.84 6.39
C ALA A 26 5.76 -6.44 5.83
N SER A 27 5.72 -5.41 6.66
CA SER A 27 5.51 -4.03 6.23
C SER A 27 6.84 -3.41 5.80
N ARG A 28 6.88 -2.83 4.59
CA ARG A 28 8.08 -2.10 4.14
C ARG A 28 8.19 -0.77 4.88
N PRO A 29 9.34 -0.46 5.49
CA PRO A 29 9.59 0.88 6.01
C PRO A 29 9.83 1.83 4.84
N PHE A 30 8.86 2.70 4.55
CA PHE A 30 9.05 3.79 3.59
C PHE A 30 9.77 4.97 4.26
N THR A 31 10.48 5.75 3.45
CA THR A 31 11.15 6.97 3.94
C THR A 31 10.13 8.03 4.34
N LYS A 32 10.54 8.99 5.17
CA LYS A 32 9.67 10.06 5.68
C LYS A 32 9.07 10.97 4.60
N ASP A 33 9.67 10.98 3.40
CA ASP A 33 9.22 11.79 2.27
C ASP A 33 8.04 11.17 1.50
N ALA A 34 7.62 9.97 1.86
CA ALA A 34 6.51 9.28 1.24
C ALA A 34 5.21 9.52 2.01
N ALA A 35 4.14 9.84 1.30
CA ALA A 35 2.78 9.69 1.80
C ALA A 35 2.36 8.21 1.61
N VAL A 36 2.22 7.48 2.71
CA VAL A 36 1.91 6.05 2.69
C VAL A 36 0.46 5.81 3.06
N PHE A 37 -0.23 5.07 2.21
CA PHE A 37 -1.62 4.65 2.41
C PHE A 37 -1.67 3.12 2.41
N THR A 38 -2.38 2.54 3.35
CA THR A 38 -2.51 1.08 3.50
C THR A 38 -3.94 0.65 3.22
N ALA A 39 -4.12 -0.36 2.37
CA ALA A 39 -5.43 -0.92 2.10
C ALA A 39 -6.08 -1.49 3.36
N SER A 40 -7.40 -1.46 3.41
CA SER A 40 -8.15 -1.99 4.54
C SER A 40 -8.05 -3.52 4.61
N ARG A 41 -7.78 -4.05 5.79
CA ARG A 41 -7.75 -5.51 6.06
C ARG A 41 -9.13 -6.17 5.91
N TRP A 42 -10.20 -5.39 5.86
CA TRP A 42 -11.56 -5.87 5.65
C TRP A 42 -11.92 -6.18 4.20
N THR A 43 -11.01 -5.85 3.26
CA THR A 43 -11.22 -6.10 1.84
C THR A 43 -10.54 -7.39 1.38
N SER A 44 -11.14 -8.05 0.38
CA SER A 44 -10.60 -9.29 -0.18
C SER A 44 -9.17 -9.10 -0.68
N GLY A 45 -8.29 -10.04 -0.33
CA GLY A 45 -6.87 -10.00 -0.68
C GLY A 45 -5.97 -9.21 0.29
N ASN A 46 -6.55 -8.43 1.23
CA ASN A 46 -5.79 -7.57 2.14
C ASN A 46 -5.83 -8.01 3.62
N HIS A 47 -6.37 -9.20 3.92
CA HIS A 47 -6.63 -9.62 5.30
C HIS A 47 -5.37 -9.74 6.15
N ILE A 48 -4.36 -10.45 5.66
CA ILE A 48 -3.10 -10.71 6.39
C ILE A 48 -2.04 -9.69 5.99
N PHE A 49 -1.87 -9.49 4.69
CA PHE A 49 -0.84 -8.64 4.10
C PHE A 49 -1.48 -7.53 3.26
N PRO A 50 -1.92 -6.42 3.89
CA PRO A 50 -2.56 -5.35 3.14
C PRO A 50 -1.58 -4.68 2.19
N THR A 51 -2.05 -4.40 0.99
CA THR A 51 -1.31 -3.64 -0.01
C THR A 51 -1.07 -2.22 0.48
N GLN A 52 0.13 -1.72 0.28
CA GLN A 52 0.54 -0.36 0.60
C GLN A 52 0.84 0.41 -0.68
N ILE A 53 0.46 1.67 -0.70
CA ILE A 53 0.84 2.61 -1.74
C ILE A 53 1.61 3.77 -1.12
N ALA A 54 2.79 4.04 -1.64
CA ALA A 54 3.64 5.14 -1.21
C ALA A 54 3.77 6.14 -2.35
N VAL A 55 3.33 7.37 -2.11
CA VAL A 55 3.42 8.47 -3.05
C VAL A 55 4.60 9.36 -2.68
N TYR A 56 5.61 9.39 -3.53
CA TYR A 56 6.76 10.27 -3.47
C TYR A 56 6.60 11.44 -4.44
N PRO A 57 7.37 12.51 -4.29
CA PRO A 57 7.35 13.62 -5.26
C PRO A 57 7.70 13.21 -6.68
N THR A 58 8.48 12.13 -6.87
CA THR A 58 9.00 11.70 -8.18
C THR A 58 8.45 10.37 -8.67
N LYS A 59 7.86 9.56 -7.78
CA LYS A 59 7.39 8.21 -8.09
C LYS A 59 6.26 7.76 -7.18
N VAL A 60 5.51 6.78 -7.65
CA VAL A 60 4.53 6.04 -6.85
C VAL A 60 4.96 4.59 -6.77
N ILE A 61 4.92 4.01 -5.59
CA ILE A 61 5.26 2.62 -5.35
C ILE A 61 4.03 1.91 -4.78
N ARG A 62 3.59 0.84 -5.44
CA ARG A 62 2.66 -0.13 -4.87
C ARG A 62 3.47 -1.29 -4.31
N TYR A 63 3.27 -1.59 -3.04
CA TYR A 63 3.93 -2.68 -2.35
C TYR A 63 2.89 -3.65 -1.80
N THR A 64 2.95 -4.90 -2.23
CA THR A 64 2.06 -5.96 -1.78
C THR A 64 2.90 -7.04 -1.11
N PRO A 65 2.89 -7.12 0.23
CA PRO A 65 3.54 -8.21 0.94
C PRO A 65 2.86 -9.53 0.58
N LYS A 66 3.64 -10.60 0.49
CA LYS A 66 3.16 -11.97 0.29
C LYS A 66 3.72 -12.86 1.41
N TRP A 67 3.16 -14.06 1.55
CA TRP A 67 3.64 -15.03 2.54
C TRP A 67 5.13 -15.33 2.38
N ILE A 68 5.60 -15.43 1.13
CA ILE A 68 7.02 -15.55 0.79
C ILE A 68 7.34 -14.42 -0.20
N GLY A 69 8.15 -13.45 0.25
CA GLY A 69 8.55 -12.31 -0.56
C GLY A 69 7.52 -11.18 -0.61
N HIS A 70 7.57 -10.40 -1.69
CA HIS A 70 6.68 -9.28 -1.94
C HIS A 70 6.57 -9.00 -3.43
N GLU A 71 5.56 -8.25 -3.81
CA GLU A 71 5.42 -7.69 -5.14
C GLU A 71 5.52 -6.16 -5.03
N GLU A 72 6.39 -5.57 -5.82
CA GLU A 72 6.58 -4.14 -5.88
C GLU A 72 6.40 -3.66 -7.32
N GLN A 73 5.57 -2.65 -7.50
CA GLN A 73 5.39 -1.97 -8.78
C GLN A 73 5.66 -0.48 -8.57
N THR A 74 6.61 0.06 -9.33
CA THR A 74 6.99 1.46 -9.28
C THR A 74 6.66 2.15 -10.59
N ILE A 75 6.03 3.31 -10.51
CA ILE A 75 5.75 4.18 -11.65
C ILE A 75 6.31 5.58 -11.35
N SER A 76 7.04 6.15 -12.30
CA SER A 76 7.48 7.54 -12.25
C SER A 76 6.27 8.48 -12.36
N ILE A 77 6.28 9.59 -11.65
CA ILE A 77 5.21 10.59 -11.73
C ILE A 77 5.03 11.08 -13.19
N ASP A 78 6.13 11.15 -13.97
CA ASP A 78 6.09 11.57 -15.37
C ASP A 78 5.28 10.65 -16.29
N GLN A 79 5.16 9.39 -15.90
CA GLN A 79 4.46 8.37 -16.67
C GLN A 79 2.99 8.22 -16.27
N ILE A 80 2.51 8.98 -15.29
CA ILE A 80 1.10 8.94 -14.88
C ILE A 80 0.28 9.75 -15.87
N ALA A 81 -0.68 9.07 -16.52
CA ALA A 81 -1.64 9.68 -17.43
C ALA A 81 -2.88 10.16 -16.68
N SER A 82 -3.44 9.32 -15.83
CA SER A 82 -4.62 9.65 -15.04
C SER A 82 -4.69 8.86 -13.74
N VAL A 83 -5.45 9.39 -12.78
CA VAL A 83 -5.80 8.68 -11.54
C VAL A 83 -7.31 8.61 -11.45
N ARG A 84 -7.85 7.40 -11.43
CA ARG A 84 -9.28 7.15 -11.33
C ARG A 84 -9.60 6.48 -9.99
N ILE A 85 -10.67 6.93 -9.37
CA ILE A 85 -11.20 6.32 -8.15
C ILE A 85 -12.52 5.64 -8.49
N SER A 86 -12.60 4.34 -8.22
CA SER A 86 -13.85 3.58 -8.27
C SER A 86 -14.35 3.39 -6.84
N ALA A 87 -15.33 4.18 -6.43
CA ALA A 87 -15.84 4.19 -5.07
C ALA A 87 -17.03 3.26 -4.90
N GLY A 88 -16.91 2.28 -4.00
CA GLY A 88 -18.01 1.49 -3.49
C GLY A 88 -18.71 2.15 -2.30
N LEU A 89 -19.38 1.36 -1.45
CA LEU A 89 -20.11 1.89 -0.30
C LEU A 89 -19.18 2.45 0.78
N LEU A 90 -18.18 1.68 1.22
CA LEU A 90 -17.22 2.05 2.27
C LEU A 90 -15.80 2.19 1.72
N PHE A 91 -15.44 1.36 0.78
CA PHE A 91 -14.09 1.27 0.21
C PHE A 91 -14.07 1.82 -1.21
N ALA A 92 -12.87 2.10 -1.68
CA ALA A 92 -12.62 2.56 -3.04
C ALA A 92 -11.37 1.89 -3.59
N ASP A 93 -11.37 1.68 -4.90
CA ASP A 93 -10.21 1.24 -5.64
C ASP A 93 -9.58 2.44 -6.34
N VAL A 94 -8.26 2.51 -6.29
CA VAL A 94 -7.50 3.55 -6.99
C VAL A 94 -6.80 2.92 -8.19
N ILE A 95 -7.05 3.46 -9.37
CA ILE A 95 -6.46 3.01 -10.63
C ILE A 95 -5.58 4.13 -11.16
N ILE A 96 -4.28 3.86 -11.28
CA ILE A 96 -3.30 4.81 -11.81
C ILE A 96 -2.93 4.34 -13.22
N GLU A 97 -3.36 5.08 -14.22
CA GLU A 97 -3.09 4.81 -15.63
C GLU A 97 -1.77 5.45 -16.05
N THR A 98 -1.05 4.79 -16.96
CA THR A 98 0.28 5.21 -17.43
C THR A 98 0.28 5.56 -18.90
N THR A 99 1.17 6.49 -19.30
CA THR A 99 1.32 6.95 -20.69
C THR A 99 2.17 6.04 -21.55
N GLY A 100 2.98 5.16 -20.99
CA GLY A 100 4.04 4.45 -21.71
C GLY A 100 3.72 2.98 -22.05
N GLY A 101 2.45 2.55 -22.01
CA GLY A 101 2.08 1.14 -22.24
C GLY A 101 2.44 0.20 -21.08
N SER A 102 2.94 0.73 -19.98
CA SER A 102 3.09 -0.02 -18.73
C SER A 102 1.73 -0.40 -18.16
N GLN A 103 1.67 -1.52 -17.44
CA GLN A 103 0.42 -1.93 -16.80
C GLN A 103 -0.01 -0.89 -15.76
N PRO A 104 -1.32 -0.56 -15.69
CA PRO A 104 -1.83 0.36 -14.68
C PRO A 104 -1.61 -0.22 -13.28
N ILE A 105 -1.36 0.66 -12.30
CA ILE A 105 -1.39 0.27 -10.90
C ILE A 105 -2.85 0.26 -10.44
N VAL A 106 -3.30 -0.89 -9.95
CA VAL A 106 -4.62 -1.04 -9.34
C VAL A 106 -4.44 -1.34 -7.87
N CYS A 107 -4.98 -0.46 -7.03
CA CYS A 107 -4.95 -0.59 -5.58
C CYS A 107 -6.35 -0.79 -5.05
N HIS A 108 -6.65 -2.02 -4.64
CA HIS A 108 -7.98 -2.40 -4.16
C HIS A 108 -8.16 -2.14 -2.67
N GLY A 109 -9.36 -1.73 -2.30
CA GLY A 109 -9.82 -1.80 -0.93
C GLY A 109 -9.25 -0.74 0.01
N HIS A 110 -8.98 0.46 -0.47
CA HIS A 110 -8.67 1.61 0.37
C HIS A 110 -9.93 2.23 0.97
N TRP A 111 -9.83 2.84 2.12
CA TRP A 111 -10.90 3.73 2.61
C TRP A 111 -11.09 4.89 1.64
N LYS A 112 -12.32 5.39 1.50
CA LYS A 112 -12.61 6.52 0.59
C LYS A 112 -11.77 7.76 0.87
N GLY A 113 -11.46 8.02 2.15
CA GLY A 113 -10.57 9.11 2.55
C GLY A 113 -9.16 8.90 2.05
N ASP A 114 -8.62 7.68 2.18
CA ASP A 114 -7.28 7.33 1.71
C ASP A 114 -7.19 7.38 0.17
N ALA A 115 -8.21 6.90 -0.53
CA ALA A 115 -8.27 6.98 -1.99
C ALA A 115 -8.21 8.43 -2.50
N ARG A 116 -8.92 9.35 -1.84
CA ARG A 116 -8.84 10.79 -2.14
C ARG A 116 -7.47 11.36 -1.80
N GLY A 117 -6.91 10.98 -0.64
CA GLY A 117 -5.56 11.38 -0.24
C GLY A 117 -4.48 10.93 -1.23
N ILE A 118 -4.58 9.71 -1.76
CA ILE A 118 -3.70 9.21 -2.82
C ILE A 118 -3.81 10.09 -4.08
N GLN A 119 -5.04 10.36 -4.52
CA GLN A 119 -5.29 11.21 -5.69
C GLN A 119 -4.74 12.63 -5.50
N GLU A 120 -4.98 13.23 -4.34
CA GLU A 120 -4.48 14.56 -3.99
C GLU A 120 -2.96 14.61 -4.01
N LYS A 121 -2.28 13.65 -3.36
CA LYS A 121 -0.81 13.59 -3.32
C LYS A 121 -0.19 13.37 -4.71
N ILE A 122 -0.80 12.56 -5.56
CA ILE A 122 -0.35 12.40 -6.93
C ILE A 122 -0.55 13.70 -7.72
N SER A 123 -1.69 14.37 -7.54
CA SER A 123 -1.98 15.65 -8.20
C SER A 123 -1.00 16.74 -7.77
N GLU A 124 -0.68 16.83 -6.48
CA GLU A 124 0.35 17.73 -5.95
C GLU A 124 1.72 17.45 -6.59
N ALA A 125 2.13 16.18 -6.67
CA ALA A 125 3.40 15.79 -7.28
C ALA A 125 3.44 16.09 -8.77
N LEU A 126 2.31 15.91 -9.48
CA LEU A 126 2.16 16.28 -10.88
C LEU A 126 2.27 17.80 -11.09
N ALA A 127 1.66 18.60 -10.22
CA ALA A 127 1.67 20.05 -10.27
C ALA A 127 3.05 20.65 -9.91
N ALA A 128 3.80 19.98 -9.02
CA ALA A 128 5.14 20.40 -8.62
C ALA A 128 6.23 20.14 -9.68
N ARG A 129 5.86 19.50 -10.80
CA ARG A 129 6.82 19.33 -11.92
C ARG A 129 7.28 20.70 -12.40
N PRO A 130 8.59 20.93 -12.57
CA PRO A 130 9.03 22.03 -13.38
C PRO A 130 8.40 21.82 -14.75
N SER A 131 7.62 22.79 -15.20
CA SER A 131 7.12 22.84 -16.59
C SER A 131 8.34 22.78 -17.49
N GLY A 132 8.64 21.57 -17.98
CA GLY A 132 9.74 21.34 -18.89
C GLY A 132 9.52 22.24 -20.08
N THR A 133 10.41 23.16 -20.27
CA THR A 133 10.51 23.99 -21.45
C THR A 133 10.38 23.07 -22.64
N VAL A 134 9.23 23.12 -23.29
CA VAL A 134 9.04 22.54 -24.61
C VAL A 134 10.04 23.28 -25.52
N ARG A 135 11.10 22.58 -25.85
CA ARG A 135 11.97 23.02 -26.94
C ARG A 135 11.49 22.40 -28.22
#